data_f03ed05faee74c762bc810d3758c837a
#
_entry.id   f03ed05faee74c762bc810d3758c837a
#
_cell.length_a   1.000
_cell.length_b   1.000
_cell.length_c   1.000
_cell.angle_alpha   90.00
_cell.angle_beta   90.00
_cell.angle_gamma   90.00
#
_symmetry.space_group_name_H-M   'P 1'
#
loop_
_entity.id
_entity.type
_entity.pdbx_description
1 polymer ?
#
loop_
_entity_poly.entity_id
_entity_poly.type
_entity_poly.pdbx_seq_one_letter_code
_entity_poly.pdbx_strand_id
1 'polypeptide(L)'
;MAFLTALIEVILPVVLVALVGVALARRFRLDMDTVGKINLYGLTPLLAFDSVMKTEVSGGQAVQLVGGYLLVTLVAGLIAWAAAWGRDGQTRRAMIASVVIGNNGNFGLPIALLALGRPGLDQAVVIFVTSLVVMYPVGPALLGSHGGLWDAVLTVVRLPVTWALVAGLVVRTTGVTLPVGIARGVELLAGAAIPMVLIALGLQLGQKSSLRLTAPVLIASAVRVVVLPGLAAGLGLLLGLGGLELSSLILACSMPTAVNAFMLAREYGSNPALVASVVALSTLASLGTIAAVVALLPMLA
;
A
#
# COMPACT_ATOMS: atom_id res chain seq x y z
N MET A 1 4.24 9.25 -25.71
CA MET A 1 3.51 8.00 -25.95
C MET A 1 3.41 7.18 -24.65
N ALA A 2 4.51 6.74 -24.04
CA ALA A 2 4.49 5.87 -22.83
C ALA A 2 3.63 6.41 -21.66
N PHE A 3 3.69 7.71 -21.35
CA PHE A 3 2.86 8.31 -20.29
C PHE A 3 1.35 8.21 -20.58
N LEU A 4 0.92 8.47 -21.80
CA LEU A 4 -0.49 8.36 -22.18
C LEU A 4 -0.97 6.91 -22.15
N THR A 5 -0.14 5.98 -22.60
CA THR A 5 -0.40 4.53 -22.50
C THR A 5 -0.57 4.11 -21.03
N ALA A 6 0.34 4.53 -20.14
CA ALA A 6 0.23 4.26 -18.71
C ALA A 6 -1.04 4.84 -18.08
N LEU A 7 -1.46 6.04 -18.50
CA LEU A 7 -2.74 6.62 -18.06
C LEU A 7 -3.94 5.79 -18.49
N ILE A 8 -3.95 5.32 -19.74
CA ILE A 8 -5.10 4.59 -20.29
C ILE A 8 -5.13 3.13 -19.80
N GLU A 9 -3.99 2.45 -19.77
CA GLU A 9 -3.94 1.01 -19.49
C GLU A 9 -3.85 0.68 -18.00
N VAL A 10 -3.28 1.57 -17.20
CA VAL A 10 -3.09 1.33 -15.75
C VAL A 10 -4.02 2.20 -14.91
N ILE A 11 -4.02 3.52 -15.13
CA ILE A 11 -4.76 4.44 -14.24
C ILE A 11 -6.26 4.45 -14.56
N LEU A 12 -6.64 4.48 -15.82
CA LEU A 12 -8.05 4.54 -16.21
C LEU A 12 -8.90 3.38 -15.68
N PRO A 13 -8.47 2.09 -15.76
CA PRO A 13 -9.23 0.99 -15.14
C PRO A 13 -9.41 1.15 -13.64
N VAL A 14 -8.37 1.59 -12.92
CA VAL A 14 -8.43 1.86 -11.48
C VAL A 14 -9.47 2.95 -11.18
N VAL A 15 -9.43 4.05 -11.93
CA VAL A 15 -10.37 5.17 -11.78
C VAL A 15 -11.80 4.72 -12.09
N LEU A 16 -12.01 3.95 -13.16
CA LEU A 16 -13.35 3.47 -13.53
C LEU A 16 -13.97 2.61 -12.43
N VAL A 17 -13.22 1.66 -11.87
CA VAL A 17 -13.73 0.82 -10.78
C VAL A 17 -13.92 1.64 -9.51
N ALA A 18 -13.00 2.57 -9.19
CA ALA A 18 -13.17 3.46 -8.06
C ALA A 18 -14.38 4.39 -8.20
N LEU A 19 -14.71 4.85 -9.41
CA LEU A 19 -15.92 5.67 -9.66
C LEU A 19 -17.21 4.92 -9.32
N VAL A 20 -17.26 3.59 -9.50
CA VAL A 20 -18.39 2.77 -9.00
C VAL A 20 -18.51 2.93 -7.48
N GLY A 21 -17.40 2.83 -6.75
CA GLY A 21 -17.37 3.06 -5.31
C GLY A 21 -17.83 4.48 -4.92
N VAL A 22 -17.38 5.51 -5.64
CA VAL A 22 -17.82 6.90 -5.44
C VAL A 22 -19.33 7.03 -5.66
N ALA A 23 -19.87 6.43 -6.72
CA ALA A 23 -21.31 6.47 -7.03
C ALA A 23 -22.13 5.80 -5.91
N LEU A 24 -21.66 4.62 -5.44
CA LEU A 24 -22.28 3.91 -4.32
C LEU A 24 -22.24 4.73 -3.03
N ALA A 25 -21.11 5.39 -2.70
CA ALA A 25 -21.00 6.24 -1.52
C ALA A 25 -21.94 7.44 -1.55
N ARG A 26 -22.20 7.99 -2.74
CA ARG A 26 -23.12 9.12 -2.91
C ARG A 26 -24.60 8.73 -2.87
N ARG A 27 -24.91 7.48 -3.27
CA ARG A 27 -26.30 7.00 -3.36
C ARG A 27 -26.77 6.28 -2.11
N PHE A 28 -25.87 5.57 -1.43
CA PHE A 28 -26.17 4.72 -0.29
C PHE A 28 -25.30 5.09 0.91
N ARG A 29 -25.81 4.85 2.11
CA ARG A 29 -25.03 4.94 3.35
C ARG A 29 -24.36 3.59 3.60
N LEU A 30 -23.20 3.39 3.00
CA LEU A 30 -22.41 2.16 3.17
C LEU A 30 -21.46 2.31 4.36
N ASP A 31 -21.39 1.27 5.16
CA ASP A 31 -20.45 1.19 6.27
C ASP A 31 -19.06 0.80 5.74
N MET A 32 -18.14 1.76 5.79
CA MET A 32 -16.77 1.58 5.34
C MET A 32 -15.98 0.56 6.18
N ASP A 33 -16.32 0.45 7.47
CA ASP A 33 -15.67 -0.51 8.37
C ASP A 33 -16.00 -1.94 7.96
N THR A 34 -17.27 -2.20 7.62
CA THR A 34 -17.70 -3.51 7.09
C THR A 34 -16.98 -3.86 5.79
N VAL A 35 -16.90 -2.94 4.83
CA VAL A 35 -16.19 -3.17 3.55
C VAL A 35 -14.70 -3.42 3.80
N GLY A 36 -14.09 -2.64 4.68
CA GLY A 36 -12.70 -2.81 5.09
C GLY A 36 -12.43 -4.18 5.74
N LYS A 37 -13.34 -4.65 6.61
CA LYS A 37 -13.25 -5.96 7.24
C LYS A 37 -13.40 -7.11 6.24
N ILE A 38 -14.34 -7.03 5.31
CA ILE A 38 -14.47 -8.03 4.24
C ILE A 38 -13.16 -8.14 3.45
N ASN A 39 -12.56 -7.02 3.09
CA ASN A 39 -11.28 -7.01 2.39
C ASN A 39 -10.15 -7.58 3.24
N LEU A 40 -9.94 -7.03 4.45
CA LEU A 40 -8.76 -7.33 5.27
C LEU A 40 -8.79 -8.73 5.87
N TYR A 41 -9.98 -9.22 6.26
CA TYR A 41 -10.14 -10.51 6.95
C TYR A 41 -10.65 -11.64 6.05
N GLY A 42 -11.24 -11.30 4.89
CA GLY A 42 -11.79 -12.27 3.96
C GLY A 42 -10.98 -12.40 2.66
N LEU A 43 -10.97 -11.36 1.84
CA LEU A 43 -10.45 -11.45 0.48
C LEU A 43 -8.92 -11.36 0.39
N THR A 44 -8.31 -10.42 1.11
CA THR A 44 -6.85 -10.20 1.09
C THR A 44 -6.05 -11.41 1.57
N PRO A 45 -6.44 -12.13 2.64
CA PRO A 45 -5.75 -13.37 3.03
C PRO A 45 -5.75 -14.42 1.93
N LEU A 46 -6.86 -14.60 1.23
CA LEU A 46 -6.96 -15.57 0.15
C LEU A 46 -6.19 -15.14 -1.11
N LEU A 47 -6.15 -13.85 -1.41
CA LEU A 47 -5.25 -13.31 -2.44
C LEU A 47 -3.78 -13.59 -2.09
N ALA A 48 -3.37 -13.35 -0.85
CA ALA A 48 -2.00 -13.60 -0.40
C ALA A 48 -1.65 -15.09 -0.43
N PHE A 49 -2.56 -15.95 0.00
CA PHE A 49 -2.42 -17.41 -0.10
C PHE A 49 -2.25 -17.86 -1.56
N ASP A 50 -3.16 -17.44 -2.46
CA ASP A 50 -3.12 -17.78 -3.88
C ASP A 50 -1.83 -17.27 -4.54
N SER A 51 -1.41 -16.05 -4.18
CA SER A 51 -0.17 -15.46 -4.67
C SER A 51 1.05 -16.28 -4.24
N VAL A 52 1.18 -16.64 -2.95
CA VAL A 52 2.31 -17.45 -2.46
C VAL A 52 2.34 -18.84 -3.07
N MET A 53 1.19 -19.45 -3.30
CA MET A 53 1.12 -20.76 -3.95
C MET A 53 1.58 -20.75 -5.40
N LYS A 54 1.27 -19.68 -6.14
CA LYS A 54 1.53 -19.57 -7.58
C LYS A 54 2.78 -18.77 -7.93
N THR A 55 3.38 -18.05 -6.96
CA THR A 55 4.49 -17.15 -7.19
C THR A 55 5.77 -17.88 -7.61
N GLU A 56 6.52 -17.26 -8.50
CA GLU A 56 7.89 -17.65 -8.84
C GLU A 56 8.94 -16.90 -8.02
N VAL A 57 8.51 -16.00 -7.11
CA VAL A 57 9.42 -15.23 -6.25
C VAL A 57 10.22 -16.19 -5.35
N SER A 58 11.54 -16.13 -5.48
CA SER A 58 12.45 -16.89 -4.63
C SER A 58 12.56 -16.28 -3.23
N GLY A 59 13.00 -17.07 -2.26
CA GLY A 59 13.24 -16.57 -0.89
C GLY A 59 14.26 -15.41 -0.86
N GLY A 60 15.29 -15.45 -1.72
CA GLY A 60 16.29 -14.39 -1.86
C GLY A 60 15.67 -13.08 -2.36
N GLN A 61 14.86 -13.14 -3.42
CA GLN A 61 14.14 -11.98 -3.95
C GLN A 61 13.17 -11.39 -2.92
N ALA A 62 12.45 -12.24 -2.18
CA ALA A 62 11.55 -11.77 -1.12
C ALA A 62 12.33 -11.00 -0.04
N VAL A 63 13.49 -11.51 0.42
CA VAL A 63 14.35 -10.82 1.39
C VAL A 63 14.85 -9.49 0.86
N GLN A 64 15.26 -9.42 -0.41
CA GLN A 64 15.70 -8.18 -1.04
C GLN A 64 14.58 -7.14 -1.14
N LEU A 65 13.36 -7.56 -1.53
CA LEU A 65 12.18 -6.69 -1.59
C LEU A 65 11.81 -6.16 -0.21
N VAL A 66 11.78 -7.04 0.80
CA VAL A 66 11.51 -6.66 2.21
C VAL A 66 12.55 -5.67 2.70
N GLY A 67 13.84 -5.99 2.54
CA GLY A 67 14.95 -5.14 2.97
C GLY A 67 14.96 -3.78 2.25
N GLY A 68 14.77 -3.80 0.94
CA GLY A 68 14.67 -2.58 0.11
C GLY A 68 13.51 -1.69 0.56
N TYR A 69 12.32 -2.25 0.74
CA TYR A 69 11.15 -1.49 1.17
C TYR A 69 11.32 -0.90 2.59
N LEU A 70 11.88 -1.68 3.52
CA LEU A 70 12.16 -1.20 4.88
C LEU A 70 13.20 -0.08 4.89
N LEU A 71 14.28 -0.21 4.10
CA LEU A 71 15.32 0.81 3.97
C LEU A 71 14.76 2.11 3.39
N VAL A 72 14.02 2.03 2.27
CA VAL A 72 13.38 3.20 1.65
C VAL A 72 12.43 3.88 2.63
N THR A 73 11.60 3.10 3.33
CA THR A 73 10.63 3.61 4.30
C THR A 73 11.33 4.28 5.49
N LEU A 74 12.42 3.72 5.99
CA LEU A 74 13.24 4.31 7.06
C LEU A 74 13.83 5.65 6.63
N VAL A 75 14.50 5.70 5.47
CA VAL A 75 15.11 6.93 4.96
C VAL A 75 14.05 7.99 4.67
N ALA A 76 12.91 7.60 4.11
CA ALA A 76 11.77 8.49 3.90
C ALA A 76 11.22 9.07 5.21
N GLY A 77 11.14 8.25 6.26
CA GLY A 77 10.78 8.69 7.62
C GLY A 77 11.76 9.73 8.18
N LEU A 78 13.06 9.53 7.97
CA LEU A 78 14.11 10.49 8.36
C LEU A 78 14.01 11.81 7.56
N ILE A 79 13.73 11.73 6.25
CA ILE A 79 13.49 12.92 5.42
C ILE A 79 12.25 13.68 5.93
N ALA A 80 11.15 12.98 6.22
CA ALA A 80 9.95 13.59 6.76
C ALA A 80 10.17 14.21 8.14
N TRP A 81 10.96 13.55 8.98
CA TRP A 81 11.37 14.08 10.29
C TRP A 81 12.18 15.37 10.14
N ALA A 82 13.16 15.39 9.25
CA ALA A 82 13.97 16.59 8.97
C ALA A 82 13.11 17.72 8.37
N ALA A 83 12.22 17.41 7.43
CA ALA A 83 11.30 18.38 6.82
C ALA A 83 10.27 18.95 7.81
N ALA A 84 10.01 18.23 8.90
CA ALA A 84 9.14 18.66 9.99
C ALA A 84 9.90 19.36 11.15
N TRP A 85 11.18 19.69 10.97
CA TRP A 85 11.96 20.36 11.98
C TRP A 85 11.36 21.72 12.36
N GLY A 86 11.34 22.04 13.65
CA GLY A 86 10.76 23.29 14.17
C GLY A 86 9.23 23.32 14.24
N ARG A 87 8.52 22.23 13.85
CA ARG A 87 7.07 22.10 14.01
C ARG A 87 6.71 21.49 15.36
N ASP A 88 5.48 21.70 15.81
CA ASP A 88 4.96 21.04 17.00
C ASP A 88 4.96 19.51 16.88
N GLY A 89 4.95 18.82 18.03
CA GLY A 89 5.10 17.37 18.08
C GLY A 89 3.99 16.61 17.35
N GLN A 90 2.74 17.09 17.37
CA GLN A 90 1.61 16.44 16.70
C GLN A 90 1.73 16.58 15.18
N THR A 91 2.05 17.77 14.68
CA THR A 91 2.28 18.02 13.26
C THR A 91 3.46 17.19 12.73
N ARG A 92 4.57 17.14 13.47
CA ARG A 92 5.74 16.33 13.09
C ARG A 92 5.41 14.85 12.99
N ARG A 93 4.74 14.27 13.99
CA ARG A 93 4.31 12.87 14.01
C ARG A 93 3.36 12.55 12.84
N ALA A 94 2.38 13.43 12.60
CA ALA A 94 1.43 13.28 11.52
C ALA A 94 2.10 13.31 10.13
N MET A 95 3.09 14.19 9.91
CA MET A 95 3.86 14.23 8.66
C MET A 95 4.64 12.94 8.45
N ILE A 96 5.38 12.46 9.47
CA ILE A 96 6.16 11.22 9.38
C ILE A 96 5.25 10.03 9.09
N ALA A 97 4.15 9.87 9.85
CA ALA A 97 3.20 8.78 9.65
C ALA A 97 2.59 8.82 8.23
N SER A 98 2.25 10.01 7.72
CA SER A 98 1.72 10.17 6.37
C SER A 98 2.73 9.76 5.28
N VAL A 99 4.01 9.96 5.50
CA VAL A 99 5.07 9.57 4.57
C VAL A 99 5.38 8.07 4.66
N VAL A 100 5.44 7.51 5.86
CA VAL A 100 5.83 6.10 6.11
C VAL A 100 4.71 5.12 5.75
N ILE A 101 3.44 5.47 6.02
CA ILE A 101 2.31 4.56 5.84
C ILE A 101 1.70 4.73 4.45
N GLY A 102 2.15 3.90 3.50
CA GLY A 102 1.69 3.89 2.11
C GLY A 102 0.51 2.98 1.85
N ASN A 103 -0.29 3.33 0.85
CA ASN A 103 -1.48 2.59 0.43
C ASN A 103 -1.12 1.41 -0.50
N ASN A 104 -0.25 0.52 -0.04
CA ASN A 104 0.20 -0.63 -0.82
C ASN A 104 -0.89 -1.70 -1.02
N GLY A 105 -1.91 -1.74 -0.16
CA GLY A 105 -3.06 -2.65 -0.30
C GLY A 105 -4.06 -2.15 -1.33
N ASN A 106 -4.89 -1.15 -0.95
CA ASN A 106 -6.04 -0.75 -1.75
C ASN A 106 -5.68 -0.06 -3.08
N PHE A 107 -4.47 0.49 -3.18
CA PHE A 107 -3.98 1.16 -4.39
C PHE A 107 -2.84 0.36 -5.04
N GLY A 108 -1.89 -0.13 -4.24
CA GLY A 108 -0.68 -0.77 -4.75
C GLY A 108 -0.92 -2.09 -5.45
N LEU A 109 -1.73 -3.00 -4.88
CA LEU A 109 -1.99 -4.31 -5.48
C LEU A 109 -2.66 -4.20 -6.86
N PRO A 110 -3.74 -3.39 -7.05
CA PRO A 110 -4.32 -3.17 -8.36
C PRO A 110 -3.34 -2.58 -9.38
N ILE A 111 -2.61 -1.56 -8.98
CA ILE A 111 -1.64 -0.90 -9.87
C ILE A 111 -0.52 -1.87 -10.28
N ALA A 112 -0.01 -2.68 -9.35
CA ALA A 112 1.01 -3.68 -9.65
C ALA A 112 0.50 -4.73 -10.65
N LEU A 113 -0.74 -5.21 -10.48
CA LEU A 113 -1.35 -6.15 -11.42
C LEU A 113 -1.48 -5.55 -12.83
N LEU A 114 -1.93 -4.30 -12.93
CA LEU A 114 -2.17 -3.66 -14.23
C LEU A 114 -0.87 -3.19 -14.91
N ALA A 115 0.13 -2.75 -14.14
CA ALA A 115 1.38 -2.24 -14.68
C ALA A 115 2.44 -3.32 -14.93
N LEU A 116 2.51 -4.35 -14.08
CA LEU A 116 3.58 -5.36 -14.07
C LEU A 116 3.05 -6.79 -14.24
N GLY A 117 1.73 -6.96 -14.41
CA GLY A 117 1.09 -8.27 -14.55
C GLY A 117 1.10 -9.10 -13.27
N ARG A 118 0.83 -10.40 -13.42
CA ARG A 118 0.76 -11.34 -12.30
C ARG A 118 2.08 -11.44 -11.52
N PRO A 119 3.26 -11.55 -12.16
CA PRO A 119 4.54 -11.57 -11.43
C PRO A 119 4.76 -10.31 -10.58
N GLY A 120 4.38 -9.14 -11.08
CA GLY A 120 4.43 -7.89 -10.32
C GLY A 120 3.46 -7.87 -9.15
N LEU A 121 2.25 -8.41 -9.31
CA LEU A 121 1.30 -8.56 -8.20
C LEU A 121 1.88 -9.43 -7.08
N ASP A 122 2.53 -10.55 -7.41
CA ASP A 122 3.12 -11.46 -6.42
C ASP A 122 4.20 -10.75 -5.60
N GLN A 123 5.07 -9.96 -6.23
CA GLN A 123 6.05 -9.13 -5.53
C GLN A 123 5.38 -8.01 -4.71
N ALA A 124 4.33 -7.40 -5.25
CA ALA A 124 3.56 -6.38 -4.53
C ALA A 124 2.87 -6.95 -3.28
N VAL A 125 2.44 -8.22 -3.28
CA VAL A 125 1.91 -8.90 -2.08
C VAL A 125 2.99 -9.01 -1.00
N VAL A 126 4.23 -9.34 -1.33
CA VAL A 126 5.36 -9.37 -0.38
C VAL A 126 5.57 -7.98 0.24
N ILE A 127 5.63 -6.94 -0.60
CA ILE A 127 5.81 -5.56 -0.13
C ILE A 127 4.59 -5.08 0.68
N PHE A 128 3.37 -5.42 0.27
CA PHE A 128 2.15 -5.10 1.00
C PHE A 128 2.17 -5.66 2.42
N VAL A 129 2.51 -6.95 2.58
CA VAL A 129 2.61 -7.56 3.92
C VAL A 129 3.71 -6.90 4.75
N THR A 130 4.86 -6.59 4.14
CA THR A 130 5.92 -5.81 4.80
C THR A 130 5.39 -4.44 5.25
N SER A 131 4.56 -3.79 4.44
CA SER A 131 3.96 -2.49 4.80
C SER A 131 2.97 -2.60 5.98
N LEU A 132 2.28 -3.72 6.14
CA LEU A 132 1.44 -3.98 7.33
C LEU A 132 2.31 -4.13 8.58
N VAL A 133 3.46 -4.85 8.47
CA VAL A 133 4.44 -4.97 9.54
C VAL A 133 5.04 -3.62 9.94
N VAL A 134 5.13 -2.67 9.02
CA VAL A 134 5.51 -1.28 9.34
C VAL A 134 4.33 -0.52 9.95
N MET A 135 3.15 -0.58 9.33
CA MET A 135 2.00 0.22 9.71
C MET A 135 1.51 -0.07 11.13
N TYR A 136 1.34 -1.34 11.51
CA TYR A 136 0.74 -1.71 12.79
C TYR A 136 1.63 -1.49 14.01
N PRO A 137 2.96 -1.73 13.97
CA PRO A 137 3.86 -1.37 15.08
C PRO A 137 4.28 0.11 15.05
N VAL A 138 4.76 0.58 13.89
CA VAL A 138 5.39 1.90 13.78
C VAL A 138 4.35 3.01 13.75
N GLY A 139 3.19 2.79 13.14
CA GLY A 139 2.11 3.77 13.06
C GLY A 139 1.64 4.24 14.45
N PRO A 140 1.17 3.35 15.33
CA PRO A 140 0.82 3.69 16.71
C PRO A 140 1.97 4.34 17.49
N ALA A 141 3.19 3.76 17.42
CA ALA A 141 4.36 4.30 18.11
C ALA A 141 4.70 5.74 17.67
N LEU A 142 4.62 6.03 16.36
CA LEU A 142 4.81 7.38 15.82
C LEU A 142 3.71 8.34 16.26
N LEU A 143 2.47 7.88 16.37
CA LEU A 143 1.31 8.73 16.62
C LEU A 143 1.00 8.93 18.13
N GLY A 144 1.75 8.29 19.02
CA GLY A 144 1.67 8.54 20.45
C GLY A 144 1.08 7.39 21.28
N SER A 145 1.02 6.19 20.74
CA SER A 145 0.71 4.98 21.54
C SER A 145 1.80 4.74 22.60
N HIS A 146 1.36 4.27 23.75
CA HIS A 146 2.24 3.76 24.82
C HIS A 146 2.36 2.23 24.78
N GLY A 147 1.87 1.56 23.69
CA GLY A 147 1.99 0.11 23.52
C GLY A 147 3.42 -0.36 23.33
N GLY A 148 3.76 -1.52 23.88
CA GLY A 148 5.07 -2.12 23.77
C GLY A 148 5.32 -2.76 22.38
N LEU A 149 6.59 -3.08 22.09
CA LEU A 149 6.96 -3.81 20.88
C LEU A 149 6.22 -5.17 20.80
N TRP A 150 5.94 -5.79 21.94
CA TRP A 150 5.21 -7.06 22.01
C TRP A 150 3.76 -6.92 21.52
N ASP A 151 3.05 -5.84 21.90
CA ASP A 151 1.69 -5.58 21.44
C ASP A 151 1.64 -5.39 19.91
N ALA A 152 2.66 -4.72 19.38
CA ALA A 152 2.85 -4.52 17.96
C ALA A 152 3.04 -5.85 17.21
N VAL A 153 3.92 -6.73 17.71
CA VAL A 153 4.13 -8.08 17.16
C VAL A 153 2.84 -8.90 17.21
N LEU A 154 2.16 -8.91 18.35
CA LEU A 154 0.88 -9.62 18.50
C LEU A 154 -0.18 -9.11 17.51
N THR A 155 -0.21 -7.82 17.23
CA THR A 155 -1.15 -7.25 16.24
C THR A 155 -0.89 -7.84 14.86
N VAL A 156 0.37 -7.89 14.41
CA VAL A 156 0.73 -8.49 13.11
C VAL A 156 0.43 -9.99 13.06
N VAL A 157 0.77 -10.72 14.12
CA VAL A 157 0.48 -12.17 14.21
C VAL A 157 -1.02 -12.47 14.19
N ARG A 158 -1.85 -11.57 14.72
CA ARG A 158 -3.32 -11.73 14.70
C ARG A 158 -3.96 -11.44 13.34
N LEU A 159 -3.23 -10.85 12.39
CA LEU A 159 -3.77 -10.60 11.06
C LEU A 159 -3.96 -11.91 10.29
N PRO A 160 -5.14 -12.19 9.71
CA PRO A 160 -5.38 -13.41 8.93
C PRO A 160 -4.44 -13.57 7.74
N VAL A 161 -3.98 -12.45 7.14
CA VAL A 161 -3.04 -12.48 6.02
C VAL A 161 -1.71 -13.11 6.41
N THR A 162 -1.24 -12.95 7.65
CA THR A 162 -0.02 -13.58 8.17
C THR A 162 -0.15 -15.11 8.13
N TRP A 163 -1.27 -15.64 8.60
CA TRP A 163 -1.53 -17.08 8.60
C TRP A 163 -1.81 -17.63 7.20
N ALA A 164 -2.43 -16.84 6.33
CA ALA A 164 -2.64 -17.20 4.93
C ALA A 164 -1.31 -17.37 4.18
N LEU A 165 -0.34 -16.48 4.41
CA LEU A 165 1.02 -16.59 3.86
C LEU A 165 1.74 -17.84 4.39
N VAL A 166 1.68 -18.10 5.70
CA VAL A 166 2.27 -19.30 6.31
C VAL A 166 1.64 -20.55 5.70
N ALA A 167 0.32 -20.61 5.62
CA ALA A 167 -0.40 -21.73 5.03
C ALA A 167 -0.04 -21.94 3.56
N GLY A 168 0.00 -20.86 2.76
CA GLY A 168 0.41 -20.91 1.35
C GLY A 168 1.83 -21.42 1.17
N LEU A 169 2.76 -20.95 2.02
CA LEU A 169 4.15 -21.42 2.01
C LEU A 169 4.25 -22.91 2.39
N VAL A 170 3.51 -23.35 3.40
CA VAL A 170 3.47 -24.77 3.81
C VAL A 170 2.95 -25.65 2.66
N VAL A 171 1.81 -25.28 2.06
CA VAL A 171 1.24 -26.03 0.93
C VAL A 171 2.21 -26.09 -0.24
N ARG A 172 2.86 -24.95 -0.58
CA ARG A 172 3.85 -24.87 -1.66
C ARG A 172 5.07 -25.75 -1.39
N THR A 173 5.64 -25.70 -0.17
CA THR A 173 6.87 -26.44 0.15
C THR A 173 6.65 -27.93 0.36
N THR A 174 5.46 -28.33 0.84
CA THR A 174 5.10 -29.74 1.00
C THR A 174 4.61 -30.40 -0.30
N GLY A 175 4.30 -29.62 -1.33
CA GLY A 175 3.76 -30.12 -2.60
C GLY A 175 2.34 -30.69 -2.49
N VAL A 176 1.61 -30.41 -1.39
CA VAL A 176 0.23 -30.87 -1.20
C VAL A 176 -0.67 -30.21 -2.23
N THR A 177 -1.41 -31.03 -2.98
CA THR A 177 -2.41 -30.53 -3.93
C THR A 177 -3.74 -30.31 -3.23
N LEU A 178 -4.27 -29.09 -3.36
CA LEU A 178 -5.59 -28.78 -2.81
C LEU A 178 -6.70 -29.53 -3.58
N PRO A 179 -7.74 -30.02 -2.90
CA PRO A 179 -8.94 -30.49 -3.56
C PRO A 179 -9.50 -29.41 -4.52
N VAL A 180 -9.96 -29.83 -5.70
CA VAL A 180 -10.37 -28.92 -6.80
C VAL A 180 -11.41 -27.89 -6.32
N GLY A 181 -12.37 -28.29 -5.47
CA GLY A 181 -13.38 -27.38 -4.93
C GLY A 181 -12.79 -26.29 -4.05
N ILE A 182 -11.80 -26.63 -3.21
CA ILE A 182 -11.10 -25.67 -2.34
C ILE A 182 -10.25 -24.73 -3.20
N ALA A 183 -9.47 -25.26 -4.14
CA ALA A 183 -8.65 -24.44 -5.02
C ALA A 183 -9.49 -23.42 -5.82
N ARG A 184 -10.62 -23.83 -6.39
CA ARG A 184 -11.55 -22.93 -7.09
C ARG A 184 -12.17 -21.88 -6.16
N GLY A 185 -12.53 -22.26 -4.93
CA GLY A 185 -13.05 -21.30 -3.93
C GLY A 185 -12.03 -20.23 -3.57
N VAL A 186 -10.78 -20.64 -3.33
CA VAL A 186 -9.65 -19.72 -3.08
C VAL A 186 -9.46 -18.78 -4.28
N GLU A 187 -9.42 -19.31 -5.51
CA GLU A 187 -9.21 -18.52 -6.72
C GLU A 187 -10.32 -17.48 -6.95
N LEU A 188 -11.60 -17.86 -6.72
CA LEU A 188 -12.73 -16.94 -6.84
C LEU A 188 -12.64 -15.78 -5.83
N LEU A 189 -12.33 -16.07 -4.57
CA LEU A 189 -12.21 -15.05 -3.53
C LEU A 189 -10.96 -14.19 -3.70
N ALA A 190 -9.84 -14.79 -4.09
CA ALA A 190 -8.62 -14.07 -4.44
C ALA A 190 -8.85 -13.12 -5.62
N GLY A 191 -9.57 -13.58 -6.67
CA GLY A 191 -9.94 -12.75 -7.80
C GLY A 191 -10.88 -11.59 -7.47
N ALA A 192 -11.72 -11.73 -6.43
CA ALA A 192 -12.59 -10.66 -5.96
C ALA A 192 -11.85 -9.57 -5.16
N ALA A 193 -10.67 -9.85 -4.62
CA ALA A 193 -9.93 -8.93 -3.76
C ALA A 193 -9.59 -7.61 -4.48
N ILE A 194 -9.01 -7.66 -5.67
CA ILE A 194 -8.59 -6.47 -6.42
C ILE A 194 -9.76 -5.54 -6.77
N PRO A 195 -10.88 -6.01 -7.37
CA PRO A 195 -12.04 -5.16 -7.61
C PRO A 195 -12.62 -4.56 -6.33
N MET A 196 -12.68 -5.33 -5.26
CA MET A 196 -13.27 -4.87 -4.00
C MET A 196 -12.40 -3.80 -3.30
N VAL A 197 -11.08 -3.90 -3.33
CA VAL A 197 -10.20 -2.84 -2.78
C VAL A 197 -10.32 -1.54 -3.58
N LEU A 198 -10.54 -1.61 -4.90
CA LEU A 198 -10.78 -0.44 -5.74
C LEU A 198 -12.14 0.20 -5.46
N ILE A 199 -13.19 -0.59 -5.26
CA ILE A 199 -14.50 -0.08 -4.82
C ILE A 199 -14.36 0.58 -3.44
N ALA A 200 -13.64 -0.05 -2.51
CA ALA A 200 -13.37 0.55 -1.19
C ALA A 200 -12.62 1.88 -1.30
N LEU A 201 -11.64 1.98 -2.19
CA LEU A 201 -10.95 3.24 -2.52
C LEU A 201 -11.95 4.30 -3.00
N GLY A 202 -12.84 3.92 -3.91
CA GLY A 202 -13.89 4.82 -4.42
C GLY A 202 -14.86 5.26 -3.33
N LEU A 203 -15.27 4.36 -2.45
CA LEU A 203 -16.10 4.69 -1.28
C LEU A 203 -15.42 5.75 -0.40
N GLN A 204 -14.11 5.62 -0.17
CA GLN A 204 -13.31 6.59 0.58
C GLN A 204 -13.26 7.96 -0.09
N LEU A 205 -13.00 7.99 -1.41
CA LEU A 205 -12.94 9.23 -2.19
C LEU A 205 -14.31 9.91 -2.31
N GLY A 206 -15.40 9.15 -2.23
CA GLY A 206 -16.77 9.65 -2.25
C GLY A 206 -17.20 10.37 -0.95
N GLN A 207 -16.46 10.21 0.15
CA GLN A 207 -16.74 10.88 1.42
C GLN A 207 -16.30 12.34 1.37
N LYS A 208 -17.11 13.23 1.99
CA LYS A 208 -16.77 14.64 2.11
C LYS A 208 -15.55 14.81 3.02
N SER A 209 -14.44 15.24 2.47
CA SER A 209 -13.25 15.66 3.22
C SER A 209 -12.96 17.13 2.97
N SER A 210 -12.64 17.87 4.02
CA SER A 210 -12.15 19.25 3.88
C SER A 210 -10.65 19.22 3.62
N LEU A 211 -10.24 19.36 2.36
CA LEU A 211 -8.84 19.49 1.98
C LEU A 211 -8.27 20.84 2.46
N ARG A 212 -7.24 20.80 3.29
CA ARG A 212 -6.50 21.98 3.76
C ARG A 212 -5.11 22.00 3.13
N LEU A 213 -4.85 22.93 2.22
CA LEU A 213 -3.54 23.09 1.59
C LEU A 213 -2.62 23.94 2.49
N THR A 214 -1.94 23.28 3.42
CA THR A 214 -0.94 23.91 4.29
C THR A 214 0.46 23.43 3.93
N ALA A 215 1.52 24.17 4.28
CA ALA A 215 2.89 23.77 3.98
C ALA A 215 3.23 22.33 4.48
N PRO A 216 2.84 21.88 5.69
CA PRO A 216 3.03 20.49 6.12
C PRO A 216 2.37 19.47 5.20
N VAL A 217 1.14 19.75 4.72
CA VAL A 217 0.41 18.87 3.82
C VAL A 217 1.10 18.77 2.47
N LEU A 218 1.51 19.91 1.89
CA LEU A 218 2.22 19.94 0.61
C LEU A 218 3.55 19.20 0.68
N ILE A 219 4.35 19.45 1.72
CA ILE A 219 5.65 18.80 1.92
C ILE A 219 5.49 17.29 2.10
N ALA A 220 4.61 16.83 3.00
CA ALA A 220 4.41 15.39 3.23
C ALA A 220 3.90 14.68 1.97
N SER A 221 2.98 15.30 1.22
CA SER A 221 2.48 14.76 -0.05
C SER A 221 3.57 14.70 -1.11
N ALA A 222 4.38 15.76 -1.27
CA ALA A 222 5.47 15.77 -2.24
C ALA A 222 6.54 14.71 -1.89
N VAL A 223 6.93 14.61 -0.62
CA VAL A 223 7.85 13.54 -0.18
C VAL A 223 7.26 12.17 -0.53
N ARG A 224 5.97 11.93 -0.26
CA ARG A 224 5.33 10.63 -0.46
C ARG A 224 5.24 10.21 -1.93
N VAL A 225 4.84 11.11 -2.85
CA VAL A 225 4.53 10.71 -4.23
C VAL A 225 5.58 11.14 -5.26
N VAL A 226 6.58 11.95 -4.87
CA VAL A 226 7.65 12.40 -5.76
C VAL A 226 9.03 11.93 -5.26
N VAL A 227 9.34 12.19 -3.97
CA VAL A 227 10.68 11.86 -3.44
C VAL A 227 10.84 10.36 -3.25
N LEU A 228 9.83 9.66 -2.70
CA LEU A 228 9.94 8.22 -2.43
C LEU A 228 10.18 7.36 -3.68
N PRO A 229 9.50 7.55 -4.81
CA PRO A 229 9.83 6.79 -6.03
C PRO A 229 11.28 6.95 -6.47
N GLY A 230 11.81 8.18 -6.46
CA GLY A 230 13.21 8.46 -6.79
C GLY A 230 14.18 7.83 -5.78
N LEU A 231 13.84 7.90 -4.49
CA LEU A 231 14.61 7.26 -3.43
C LEU A 231 14.63 5.74 -3.58
N ALA A 232 13.48 5.14 -3.92
CA ALA A 232 13.35 3.70 -4.17
C ALA A 232 14.18 3.25 -5.37
N ALA A 233 14.21 4.05 -6.44
CA ALA A 233 15.06 3.78 -7.59
C ALA A 233 16.56 3.83 -7.20
N GLY A 234 17.00 4.90 -6.54
CA GLY A 234 18.41 5.04 -6.14
C GLY A 234 18.86 3.98 -5.15
N LEU A 235 18.12 3.75 -4.07
CA LEU A 235 18.45 2.73 -3.07
C LEU A 235 18.30 1.30 -3.61
N GLY A 236 17.29 1.05 -4.46
CA GLY A 236 17.10 -0.26 -5.10
C GLY A 236 18.30 -0.62 -5.97
N LEU A 237 18.77 0.30 -6.81
CA LEU A 237 19.98 0.11 -7.61
C LEU A 237 21.23 -0.11 -6.75
N LEU A 238 21.39 0.64 -5.66
CA LEU A 238 22.50 0.45 -4.70
C LEU A 238 22.48 -0.91 -4.02
N LEU A 239 21.29 -1.48 -3.81
CA LEU A 239 21.09 -2.83 -3.26
C LEU A 239 21.24 -3.93 -4.32
N GLY A 240 21.54 -3.58 -5.58
CA GLY A 240 21.68 -4.51 -6.69
C GLY A 240 20.33 -5.07 -7.20
N LEU A 241 19.21 -4.42 -6.90
CA LEU A 241 17.92 -4.76 -7.49
C LEU A 241 17.89 -4.35 -8.95
N GLY A 242 17.28 -5.17 -9.80
CA GLY A 242 17.07 -4.91 -11.22
C GLY A 242 15.75 -5.49 -11.71
N GLY A 243 15.43 -5.25 -12.98
CA GLY A 243 14.26 -5.84 -13.62
C GLY A 243 12.96 -5.62 -12.84
N LEU A 244 12.25 -6.73 -12.63
CA LEU A 244 10.93 -6.71 -11.99
C LEU A 244 10.99 -6.31 -10.51
N GLU A 245 12.04 -6.72 -9.77
CA GLU A 245 12.20 -6.41 -8.34
C GLU A 245 12.35 -4.90 -8.13
N LEU A 246 13.20 -4.25 -8.92
CA LEU A 246 13.38 -2.81 -8.88
C LEU A 246 12.09 -2.08 -9.25
N SER A 247 11.43 -2.52 -10.32
CA SER A 247 10.15 -1.98 -10.79
C SER A 247 9.07 -2.08 -9.71
N SER A 248 8.95 -3.23 -9.05
CA SER A 248 7.98 -3.46 -7.97
C SER A 248 8.27 -2.61 -6.74
N LEU A 249 9.54 -2.45 -6.36
CA LEU A 249 9.94 -1.58 -5.25
C LEU A 249 9.60 -0.11 -5.54
N ILE A 250 9.98 0.40 -6.72
CA ILE A 250 9.69 1.78 -7.14
C ILE A 250 8.18 2.01 -7.17
N LEU A 251 7.44 1.08 -7.77
CA LEU A 251 5.99 1.20 -7.89
C LEU A 251 5.31 1.21 -6.52
N ALA A 252 5.67 0.32 -5.61
CA ALA A 252 5.14 0.28 -4.25
C ALA A 252 5.45 1.56 -3.45
N CYS A 253 6.64 2.12 -3.64
CA CYS A 253 7.03 3.39 -3.01
C CYS A 253 6.38 4.62 -3.67
N SER A 254 5.75 4.46 -4.85
CA SER A 254 4.97 5.51 -5.53
C SER A 254 3.53 5.62 -5.03
N MET A 255 3.07 4.68 -4.21
CA MET A 255 1.70 4.68 -3.71
C MET A 255 1.43 5.86 -2.78
N PRO A 256 0.20 6.45 -2.81
CA PRO A 256 -0.17 7.55 -1.93
C PRO A 256 -0.21 7.13 -0.46
N THR A 257 -0.42 8.09 0.43
CA THR A 257 -0.65 7.82 1.86
C THR A 257 -1.90 6.96 2.06
N ALA A 258 -1.80 5.94 2.91
CA ALA A 258 -2.93 5.08 3.22
C ALA A 258 -3.98 5.80 4.09
N VAL A 259 -5.27 5.51 3.88
CA VAL A 259 -6.35 5.98 4.75
C VAL A 259 -6.20 5.46 6.19
N ASN A 260 -5.60 4.30 6.35
CA ASN A 260 -5.30 3.75 7.67
C ASN A 260 -4.39 4.68 8.51
N ALA A 261 -3.52 5.49 7.88
CA ALA A 261 -2.76 6.52 8.59
C ALA A 261 -3.67 7.58 9.22
N PHE A 262 -4.77 7.97 8.53
CA PHE A 262 -5.78 8.86 9.09
C PHE A 262 -6.55 8.20 10.24
N MET A 263 -6.93 6.93 10.12
CA MET A 263 -7.64 6.20 11.16
C MET A 263 -6.78 6.13 12.44
N LEU A 264 -5.51 5.78 12.30
CA LEU A 264 -4.54 5.77 13.41
C LEU A 264 -4.33 7.17 14.00
N ALA A 265 -4.18 8.20 13.16
CA ALA A 265 -4.04 9.57 13.66
C ALA A 265 -5.26 10.04 14.44
N ARG A 266 -6.46 9.61 14.05
CA ARG A 266 -7.71 9.88 14.78
C ARG A 266 -7.76 9.14 16.11
N GLU A 267 -7.37 7.86 16.12
CA GLU A 267 -7.35 7.02 17.32
C GLU A 267 -6.38 7.55 18.37
N TYR A 268 -5.17 7.96 17.95
CA TYR A 268 -4.12 8.45 18.84
C TYR A 268 -4.08 9.99 19.00
N GLY A 269 -5.05 10.70 18.44
CA GLY A 269 -5.19 12.15 18.60
C GLY A 269 -4.06 13.00 18.00
N SER A 270 -3.38 12.51 16.95
CA SER A 270 -2.21 13.15 16.35
C SER A 270 -2.53 13.83 15.01
N ASN A 271 -3.11 15.02 15.07
CA ASN A 271 -3.47 15.90 13.95
C ASN A 271 -4.17 15.17 12.78
N PRO A 272 -5.33 14.53 13.00
CA PRO A 272 -6.03 13.78 11.95
C PRO A 272 -6.44 14.63 10.76
N ALA A 273 -6.68 15.93 10.93
CA ALA A 273 -7.03 16.84 9.85
C ALA A 273 -5.89 17.02 8.84
N LEU A 274 -4.64 17.08 9.32
CA LEU A 274 -3.45 17.10 8.47
C LEU A 274 -3.34 15.79 7.69
N VAL A 275 -3.41 14.64 8.38
CA VAL A 275 -3.26 13.32 7.74
C VAL A 275 -4.35 13.11 6.69
N ALA A 276 -5.62 13.46 6.98
CA ALA A 276 -6.72 13.39 6.00
C ALA A 276 -6.42 14.22 4.75
N SER A 277 -5.87 15.43 4.93
CA SER A 277 -5.51 16.30 3.81
C SER A 277 -4.35 15.73 2.99
N VAL A 278 -3.34 15.11 3.63
CA VAL A 278 -2.24 14.42 2.94
C VAL A 278 -2.76 13.21 2.17
N VAL A 279 -3.64 12.39 2.76
CA VAL A 279 -4.28 11.27 2.07
C VAL A 279 -4.99 11.76 0.81
N ALA A 280 -5.83 12.78 0.91
CA ALA A 280 -6.58 13.29 -0.24
C ALA A 280 -5.65 13.86 -1.33
N LEU A 281 -4.71 14.73 -0.95
CA LEU A 281 -3.78 15.37 -1.89
C LEU A 281 -2.85 14.36 -2.55
N SER A 282 -2.23 13.45 -1.76
CA SER A 282 -1.33 12.45 -2.30
C SER A 282 -2.05 11.45 -3.22
N THR A 283 -3.32 11.09 -2.92
CA THR A 283 -4.11 10.22 -3.78
C THR A 283 -4.43 10.87 -5.11
N LEU A 284 -4.81 12.15 -5.11
CA LEU A 284 -5.05 12.89 -6.37
C LEU A 284 -3.76 13.07 -7.17
N ALA A 285 -2.67 13.46 -6.52
CA ALA A 285 -1.37 13.64 -7.18
C ALA A 285 -0.81 12.32 -7.70
N SER A 286 -1.06 11.20 -7.02
CA SER A 286 -0.56 9.88 -7.40
C SER A 286 -1.09 9.40 -8.76
N LEU A 287 -2.25 9.87 -9.21
CA LEU A 287 -2.77 9.51 -10.54
C LEU A 287 -1.79 9.92 -11.65
N GLY A 288 -1.19 11.12 -11.54
CA GLY A 288 -0.19 11.59 -12.49
C GLY A 288 1.22 11.03 -12.21
N THR A 289 1.64 10.99 -10.93
CA THR A 289 3.01 10.53 -10.60
C THR A 289 3.19 9.05 -10.85
N ILE A 290 2.19 8.20 -10.58
CA ILE A 290 2.25 6.77 -10.91
C ILE A 290 2.28 6.55 -12.42
N ALA A 291 1.48 7.28 -13.20
CA ALA A 291 1.54 7.18 -14.65
C ALA A 291 2.94 7.55 -15.20
N ALA A 292 3.56 8.58 -14.62
CA ALA A 292 4.94 8.96 -14.97
C ALA A 292 5.94 7.87 -14.57
N VAL A 293 5.83 7.32 -13.36
CA VAL A 293 6.67 6.21 -12.89
C VAL A 293 6.52 5.00 -13.82
N VAL A 294 5.29 4.54 -14.08
CA VAL A 294 5.04 3.38 -14.96
C VAL A 294 5.64 3.61 -16.36
N ALA A 295 5.54 4.82 -16.90
CA ALA A 295 6.16 5.16 -18.18
C ALA A 295 7.70 5.11 -18.18
N LEU A 296 8.33 5.31 -17.01
CA LEU A 296 9.78 5.31 -16.83
C LEU A 296 10.34 3.93 -16.45
N LEU A 297 9.53 3.01 -15.87
CA LEU A 297 10.01 1.68 -15.45
C LEU A 297 10.77 0.91 -16.53
N PRO A 298 10.35 0.88 -17.82
CA PRO A 298 11.09 0.17 -18.86
C PRO A 298 12.49 0.73 -19.15
N MET A 299 12.80 1.95 -18.66
CA MET A 299 14.10 2.58 -18.82
C MET A 299 15.04 2.31 -17.64
N LEU A 300 14.50 1.79 -16.53
CA LEU A 300 15.20 1.55 -15.27
C LEU A 300 15.40 0.05 -14.98
N ALA A 301 14.67 -0.81 -15.69
CA ALA A 301 14.63 -2.27 -15.51
C ALA A 301 15.69 -3.02 -16.34
#